data_626942eababb32467a29bb2c41d5dbaa
#
_entry.id   626942eababb32467a29bb2c41d5dbaa
#
_cell.length_a   1.000
_cell.length_b   1.000
_cell.length_c   1.000
_cell.angle_alpha   90.00
_cell.angle_beta   90.00
_cell.angle_gamma   90.00
#
_symmetry.space_group_name_H-M   'P 1'
#
loop_
_entity.id
_entity.type
_entity.pdbx_description
1 polymer ?
#
loop_
_entity_poly.entity_id
_entity_poly.type
_entity_poly.pdbx_seq_one_letter_code
_entity_poly.pdbx_strand_id
1 'polypeptide(L)'
;MAMMSCKRLLVCAIALACLCLSGKAENELTGKGDGIGGDFTLTDQNGNRFQLSGQRGKIVLLFFGYTSCADACPTMMVKLKSVSKTLGADWKQILPVFVSVDPERDTPPALKKYLEYFAISAVGLTGKKDEIDRVVEQYGANYEIEKSDSAMGYHINHSTYLYLIDQSGEVKSRFKHTDRPDVIASAVKQLIK
;
A
#
# COMPACT_ATOMS: atom_id res chain seq x y z
N MET A 1 -56.15 30.55 62.73
CA MET A 1 -56.14 31.39 61.52
C MET A 1 -54.76 31.41 60.92
N ALA A 2 -54.65 31.28 59.67
CA ALA A 2 -53.52 31.37 58.80
C ALA A 2 -53.03 30.02 58.13
N MET A 3 -53.25 30.03 56.85
CA MET A 3 -53.05 28.99 55.86
C MET A 3 -51.55 28.73 55.61
N MET A 4 -51.13 27.49 55.64
CA MET A 4 -49.79 27.05 55.23
C MET A 4 -49.83 26.58 53.78
N SER A 5 -49.13 27.32 52.96
CA SER A 5 -48.90 26.91 51.54
C SER A 5 -47.76 25.89 51.40
N CYS A 6 -48.10 24.72 50.90
CA CYS A 6 -47.18 23.66 50.61
C CYS A 6 -46.50 23.88 49.25
N LYS A 7 -45.24 24.31 49.23
CA LYS A 7 -44.43 24.33 48.03
C LYS A 7 -43.69 23.00 47.86
N ARG A 8 -44.13 22.22 46.90
CA ARG A 8 -43.45 20.98 46.45
C ARG A 8 -42.11 21.34 45.80
N LEU A 9 -41.01 20.92 46.40
CA LEU A 9 -39.71 20.90 45.74
C LEU A 9 -39.66 19.69 44.76
N LEU A 10 -39.62 20.05 43.49
CA LEU A 10 -39.38 19.07 42.40
C LEU A 10 -37.84 18.90 42.28
N VAL A 11 -37.30 17.82 42.82
CA VAL A 11 -35.88 17.46 42.62
C VAL A 11 -35.76 16.84 41.24
N CYS A 12 -35.29 17.63 40.28
CA CYS A 12 -34.84 17.08 38.98
C CYS A 12 -33.50 16.35 39.18
N ALA A 13 -33.59 15.03 39.21
CA ALA A 13 -32.43 14.19 39.08
C ALA A 13 -31.99 14.19 37.60
N ILE A 14 -30.99 15.01 37.27
CA ILE A 14 -30.31 14.96 35.97
C ILE A 14 -29.38 13.75 36.04
N ALA A 15 -29.83 12.63 35.48
CA ALA A 15 -28.98 11.49 35.21
C ALA A 15 -28.01 11.87 34.07
N LEU A 16 -26.77 12.21 34.43
CA LEU A 16 -25.66 12.42 33.49
C LEU A 16 -25.27 11.08 32.93
N ALA A 17 -25.94 10.68 31.85
CA ALA A 17 -25.50 9.53 31.06
C ALA A 17 -24.17 9.88 30.38
N CYS A 18 -23.08 9.48 31.03
CA CYS A 18 -21.75 9.48 30.43
C CYS A 18 -21.73 8.47 29.27
N LEU A 19 -22.12 8.90 28.07
CA LEU A 19 -21.86 8.14 26.84
C LEU A 19 -20.34 8.10 26.67
N CYS A 20 -19.73 7.01 27.11
CA CYS A 20 -18.42 6.58 26.64
C CYS A 20 -18.56 6.30 25.13
N LEU A 21 -18.36 7.31 24.32
CA LEU A 21 -18.04 7.15 22.90
C LEU A 21 -16.67 6.47 22.84
N SER A 22 -16.69 5.13 22.93
CA SER A 22 -15.59 4.32 22.44
C SER A 22 -15.49 4.60 20.95
N GLY A 23 -14.70 5.62 20.60
CA GLY A 23 -14.25 5.83 19.25
C GLY A 23 -13.45 4.60 18.81
N LYS A 24 -14.13 3.57 18.31
CA LYS A 24 -13.52 2.67 17.37
C LYS A 24 -13.05 3.56 16.23
N ALA A 25 -11.74 3.78 16.15
CA ALA A 25 -11.12 4.19 14.92
C ALA A 25 -11.49 3.10 13.92
N GLU A 26 -12.57 3.31 13.19
CA GLU A 26 -12.86 2.55 11.99
C GLU A 26 -11.72 2.91 11.04
N ASN A 27 -10.74 2.00 11.05
CA ASN A 27 -9.73 1.96 10.01
C ASN A 27 -10.52 1.61 8.75
N GLU A 28 -11.00 2.64 8.03
CA GLU A 28 -11.50 2.46 6.68
C GLU A 28 -10.36 1.84 5.88
N LEU A 29 -10.39 0.52 5.80
CA LEU A 29 -9.71 -0.25 4.76
C LEU A 29 -10.23 0.33 3.44
N THR A 30 -9.51 1.31 2.91
CA THR A 30 -9.93 2.12 1.79
C THR A 30 -10.16 1.23 0.58
N GLY A 31 -11.45 0.90 0.35
CA GLY A 31 -11.94 0.35 -0.90
C GLY A 31 -11.74 -1.17 -1.04
N LYS A 32 -12.81 -1.91 -0.83
CA LYS A 32 -13.06 -3.20 -1.49
C LYS A 32 -12.76 -2.98 -2.96
N GLY A 33 -11.87 -3.79 -3.56
CA GLY A 33 -11.37 -3.58 -4.91
C GLY A 33 -12.50 -3.45 -5.94
N ASP A 34 -12.83 -2.21 -6.29
CA ASP A 34 -13.87 -1.87 -7.26
C ASP A 34 -13.39 -2.19 -8.69
N GLY A 35 -13.11 -3.47 -8.94
CA GLY A 35 -12.66 -3.94 -10.26
C GLY A 35 -11.20 -3.63 -10.61
N ILE A 36 -10.39 -3.11 -9.67
CA ILE A 36 -8.96 -2.88 -9.88
C ILE A 36 -8.14 -4.15 -9.64
N GLY A 37 -7.00 -4.27 -10.31
CA GLY A 37 -6.12 -5.42 -10.18
C GLY A 37 -6.35 -6.46 -11.28
N GLY A 38 -5.83 -7.65 -11.10
CA GLY A 38 -5.90 -8.75 -12.05
C GLY A 38 -4.52 -9.24 -12.47
N ASP A 39 -4.48 -10.25 -13.34
CA ASP A 39 -3.24 -10.87 -13.79
C ASP A 39 -2.50 -9.99 -14.80
N PHE A 40 -1.19 -10.02 -14.75
CA PHE A 40 -0.32 -9.36 -15.72
C PHE A 40 1.00 -10.11 -15.89
N THR A 41 1.68 -9.78 -16.98
CA THR A 41 3.01 -10.31 -17.29
C THR A 41 3.96 -9.16 -17.57
N LEU A 42 5.13 -9.16 -16.91
CA LEU A 42 6.24 -8.23 -17.13
C LEU A 42 7.57 -8.97 -17.04
N THR A 43 8.68 -8.26 -17.20
CA THR A 43 10.05 -8.80 -17.08
C THR A 43 10.62 -8.50 -15.70
N ASP A 44 11.19 -9.49 -15.01
CA ASP A 44 11.82 -9.31 -13.71
C ASP A 44 13.24 -8.72 -13.80
N GLN A 45 13.82 -8.37 -12.66
CA GLN A 45 15.18 -7.83 -12.54
C GLN A 45 16.29 -8.81 -12.99
N ASN A 46 15.98 -10.05 -13.29
CA ASN A 46 16.92 -11.05 -13.84
C ASN A 46 16.69 -11.31 -15.33
N GLY A 47 15.75 -10.58 -15.95
CA GLY A 47 15.39 -10.74 -17.35
C GLY A 47 14.41 -11.90 -17.62
N ASN A 48 13.84 -12.50 -16.59
CA ASN A 48 12.87 -13.58 -16.74
C ASN A 48 11.44 -13.04 -16.86
N ARG A 49 10.58 -13.83 -17.50
CA ARG A 49 9.15 -13.55 -17.52
C ARG A 49 8.56 -13.75 -16.14
N PHE A 50 7.96 -12.70 -15.60
CA PHE A 50 7.16 -12.73 -14.38
C PHE A 50 5.68 -12.68 -14.73
N GLN A 51 4.87 -13.53 -14.11
CA GLN A 51 3.41 -13.48 -14.20
C GLN A 51 2.82 -13.50 -12.78
N LEU A 52 1.89 -12.57 -12.49
CA LEU A 52 1.32 -12.45 -11.16
C LEU A 52 0.52 -13.68 -10.75
N SER A 53 -0.24 -14.27 -11.67
CA SER A 53 -0.99 -15.51 -11.39
C SER A 53 -0.10 -16.70 -11.04
N GLY A 54 1.16 -16.71 -11.46
CA GLY A 54 2.16 -17.68 -11.04
C GLY A 54 2.60 -17.54 -9.58
N GLN A 55 2.18 -16.47 -8.89
CA GLN A 55 2.49 -16.20 -7.48
C GLN A 55 1.34 -16.56 -6.53
N ARG A 56 0.33 -17.27 -7.00
CA ARG A 56 -0.78 -17.76 -6.16
C ARG A 56 -0.25 -18.51 -4.94
N GLY A 57 -0.93 -18.35 -3.81
CA GLY A 57 -0.49 -18.86 -2.51
C GLY A 57 0.42 -17.91 -1.73
N LYS A 58 0.93 -16.84 -2.36
CA LYS A 58 1.64 -15.75 -1.67
C LYS A 58 0.75 -14.53 -1.54
N ILE A 59 0.95 -13.77 -0.48
CA ILE A 59 0.40 -12.42 -0.33
C ILE A 59 1.36 -11.47 -1.03
N VAL A 60 0.86 -10.65 -1.94
CA VAL A 60 1.69 -9.71 -2.71
C VAL A 60 1.48 -8.29 -2.20
N LEU A 61 2.59 -7.59 -1.97
CA LEU A 61 2.64 -6.16 -1.68
C LEU A 61 3.22 -5.45 -2.90
N LEU A 62 2.34 -4.93 -3.76
CA LEU A 62 2.70 -4.33 -5.04
C LEU A 62 2.67 -2.80 -4.95
N PHE A 63 3.68 -2.13 -5.52
CA PHE A 63 3.67 -0.69 -5.69
C PHE A 63 4.35 -0.27 -7.00
N PHE A 64 3.93 0.88 -7.52
CA PHE A 64 4.49 1.51 -8.70
C PHE A 64 5.51 2.56 -8.31
N GLY A 65 6.58 2.68 -9.09
CA GLY A 65 7.64 3.65 -8.82
C GLY A 65 8.73 3.62 -9.88
N TYR A 66 9.87 4.22 -9.58
CA TYR A 66 11.06 4.19 -10.43
C TYR A 66 12.33 4.37 -9.60
N THR A 67 13.46 3.85 -10.07
CA THR A 67 14.70 3.78 -9.26
C THR A 67 15.30 5.15 -8.96
N SER A 68 15.07 6.14 -9.83
CA SER A 68 15.56 7.52 -9.68
C SER A 68 14.61 8.42 -8.88
N CYS A 69 13.55 7.85 -8.26
CA CYS A 69 12.66 8.60 -7.37
C CYS A 69 13.41 8.99 -6.07
N ALA A 70 13.40 10.29 -5.75
CA ALA A 70 14.19 10.81 -4.62
C ALA A 70 13.52 10.61 -3.25
N ASP A 71 12.21 10.31 -3.17
CA ASP A 71 11.46 10.35 -1.91
C ASP A 71 10.53 9.13 -1.72
N ALA A 72 9.41 9.06 -2.44
CA ALA A 72 8.34 8.10 -2.16
C ALA A 72 8.80 6.62 -2.29
N CYS A 73 9.60 6.31 -3.31
CA CYS A 73 10.05 4.94 -3.55
C CYS A 73 11.03 4.43 -2.48
N PRO A 74 12.13 5.13 -2.13
CA PRO A 74 13.00 4.69 -1.05
C PRO A 74 12.28 4.64 0.30
N THR A 75 11.38 5.58 0.57
CA THR A 75 10.53 5.56 1.78
C THR A 75 9.65 4.31 1.83
N MET A 76 9.04 3.91 0.71
CA MET A 76 8.25 2.67 0.64
C MET A 76 9.10 1.42 0.88
N MET A 77 10.32 1.35 0.33
CA MET A 77 11.22 0.22 0.56
C MET A 77 11.61 0.10 2.04
N VAL A 78 11.93 1.21 2.70
CA VAL A 78 12.21 1.23 4.16
C VAL A 78 10.98 0.81 4.96
N LYS A 79 9.79 1.26 4.55
CA LYS A 79 8.53 0.86 5.17
C LYS A 79 8.29 -0.64 5.05
N LEU A 80 8.47 -1.24 3.88
CA LEU A 80 8.36 -2.69 3.68
C LEU A 80 9.36 -3.46 4.55
N LYS A 81 10.58 -2.94 4.75
CA LYS A 81 11.54 -3.51 5.68
C LYS A 81 11.05 -3.45 7.15
N SER A 82 10.34 -2.41 7.54
CA SER A 82 9.71 -2.33 8.86
C SER A 82 8.55 -3.32 9.00
N VAL A 83 7.72 -3.46 7.96
CA VAL A 83 6.65 -4.48 7.91
C VAL A 83 7.24 -5.88 8.04
N SER A 84 8.34 -6.18 7.35
CA SER A 84 9.00 -7.50 7.41
C SER A 84 9.48 -7.83 8.83
N LYS A 85 10.03 -6.85 9.54
CA LYS A 85 10.44 -7.02 10.94
C LYS A 85 9.24 -7.32 11.85
N THR A 86 8.11 -6.64 11.63
CA THR A 86 6.88 -6.85 12.43
C THR A 86 6.24 -8.21 12.14
N LEU A 87 6.34 -8.72 10.92
CA LEU A 87 5.81 -10.03 10.53
C LEU A 87 6.75 -11.19 10.91
N GLY A 88 8.04 -10.94 11.05
CA GLY A 88 9.00 -11.96 11.43
C GLY A 88 9.00 -13.17 10.49
N ALA A 89 8.76 -14.37 11.03
CA ALA A 89 8.75 -15.61 10.25
C ALA A 89 7.65 -15.65 9.17
N ASP A 90 6.57 -14.92 9.35
CA ASP A 90 5.46 -14.87 8.39
C ASP A 90 5.84 -14.14 7.10
N TRP A 91 6.89 -13.33 7.12
CA TRP A 91 7.39 -12.62 5.94
C TRP A 91 7.71 -13.53 4.76
N LYS A 92 8.05 -14.80 5.00
CA LYS A 92 8.30 -15.80 3.94
C LYS A 92 7.09 -16.05 3.02
N GLN A 93 5.87 -15.71 3.49
CA GLN A 93 4.63 -15.83 2.71
C GLN A 93 4.34 -14.59 1.88
N ILE A 94 5.14 -13.52 2.06
CA ILE A 94 4.93 -12.23 1.42
C ILE A 94 5.89 -12.07 0.24
N LEU A 95 5.38 -11.54 -0.85
CA LEU A 95 6.14 -11.17 -2.04
C LEU A 95 6.00 -9.67 -2.29
N PRO A 96 6.98 -8.85 -1.91
CA PRO A 96 7.02 -7.47 -2.36
C PRO A 96 7.29 -7.40 -3.87
N VAL A 97 6.52 -6.59 -4.58
CA VAL A 97 6.65 -6.38 -6.03
C VAL A 97 6.75 -4.90 -6.32
N PHE A 98 7.83 -4.49 -6.94
CA PHE A 98 8.08 -3.13 -7.42
C PHE A 98 7.90 -3.10 -8.93
N VAL A 99 6.90 -2.38 -9.43
CA VAL A 99 6.67 -2.19 -10.87
C VAL A 99 7.21 -0.83 -11.28
N SER A 100 8.25 -0.83 -12.12
CA SER A 100 8.79 0.42 -12.63
C SER A 100 7.86 1.05 -13.67
N VAL A 101 7.66 2.36 -13.55
CA VAL A 101 6.97 3.21 -14.54
C VAL A 101 7.96 3.96 -15.44
N ASP A 102 9.23 3.62 -15.37
CA ASP A 102 10.33 4.25 -16.13
C ASP A 102 11.17 3.20 -16.89
N PRO A 103 10.60 2.53 -17.87
CA PRO A 103 11.32 1.46 -18.58
C PRO A 103 12.57 1.93 -19.34
N GLU A 104 12.70 3.23 -19.61
CA GLU A 104 13.87 3.78 -20.29
C GLU A 104 15.12 3.76 -19.41
N ARG A 105 14.99 4.08 -18.13
CA ARG A 105 16.09 4.08 -17.16
C ARG A 105 16.17 2.80 -16.34
N ASP A 106 15.03 2.20 -16.02
CA ASP A 106 14.92 1.06 -15.11
C ASP A 106 15.02 -0.27 -15.87
N THR A 107 16.21 -0.54 -16.41
CA THR A 107 16.53 -1.84 -17.01
C THR A 107 16.57 -2.92 -15.92
N PRO A 108 16.45 -4.23 -16.27
CA PRO A 108 16.58 -5.31 -15.29
C PRO A 108 17.83 -5.21 -14.40
N PRO A 109 19.04 -4.92 -14.89
CA PRO A 109 20.21 -4.72 -14.04
C PRO A 109 20.10 -3.50 -13.11
N ALA A 110 19.47 -2.41 -13.55
CA ALA A 110 19.25 -1.22 -12.72
C ALA A 110 18.29 -1.53 -11.56
N LEU A 111 17.19 -2.21 -11.83
CA LEU A 111 16.24 -2.68 -10.83
C LEU A 111 16.91 -3.62 -9.82
N LYS A 112 17.72 -4.57 -10.30
CA LYS A 112 18.45 -5.51 -9.44
C LYS A 112 19.33 -4.77 -8.45
N LYS A 113 20.16 -3.83 -8.94
CA LYS A 113 21.06 -3.01 -8.11
C LYS A 113 20.27 -2.18 -7.08
N TYR A 114 19.14 -1.59 -7.50
CA TYR A 114 18.28 -0.81 -6.61
C TYR A 114 17.72 -1.65 -5.48
N LEU A 115 17.14 -2.82 -5.77
CA LEU A 115 16.56 -3.71 -4.76
C LEU A 115 17.60 -4.27 -3.79
N GLU A 116 18.79 -4.62 -4.27
CA GLU A 116 19.90 -5.08 -3.44
C GLU A 116 20.31 -4.05 -2.38
N TYR A 117 20.27 -2.75 -2.71
CA TYR A 117 20.58 -1.68 -1.77
C TYR A 117 19.69 -1.69 -0.52
N PHE A 118 18.42 -2.04 -0.66
CA PHE A 118 17.49 -2.08 0.49
C PHE A 118 17.56 -3.38 1.29
N ALA A 119 18.26 -4.39 0.80
CA ALA A 119 18.39 -5.70 1.45
C ALA A 119 17.01 -6.28 1.85
N ILE A 120 16.06 -6.23 0.93
CA ILE A 120 14.74 -6.84 1.05
C ILE A 120 14.53 -7.76 -0.16
N SER A 121 14.04 -8.98 0.11
CA SER A 121 13.69 -9.91 -0.97
C SER A 121 12.43 -9.40 -1.68
N ALA A 122 12.63 -8.63 -2.74
CA ALA A 122 11.56 -8.08 -3.57
C ALA A 122 11.79 -8.46 -5.04
N VAL A 123 10.71 -8.45 -5.82
CA VAL A 123 10.77 -8.58 -7.27
C VAL A 123 10.58 -7.19 -7.89
N GLY A 124 11.53 -6.78 -8.73
CA GLY A 124 11.45 -5.56 -9.53
C GLY A 124 11.06 -5.89 -10.96
N LEU A 125 10.06 -5.23 -11.46
CA LEU A 125 9.47 -5.50 -12.76
C LEU A 125 9.62 -4.29 -13.68
N THR A 126 9.94 -4.57 -14.92
CA THR A 126 9.95 -3.63 -16.03
C THR A 126 9.37 -4.31 -17.28
N GLY A 127 9.23 -3.58 -18.37
CA GLY A 127 8.69 -4.11 -19.61
C GLY A 127 8.68 -3.04 -20.68
N LYS A 128 7.95 -3.28 -21.77
CA LYS A 128 7.68 -2.24 -22.76
C LYS A 128 6.72 -1.23 -22.15
N LYS A 129 6.82 0.02 -22.62
CA LYS A 129 5.97 1.10 -22.11
C LYS A 129 4.47 0.74 -22.17
N ASP A 130 4.01 0.18 -23.29
CA ASP A 130 2.61 -0.21 -23.46
C ASP A 130 2.17 -1.37 -22.54
N GLU A 131 3.09 -2.23 -22.14
CA GLU A 131 2.82 -3.28 -21.15
C GLU A 131 2.68 -2.68 -19.74
N ILE A 132 3.54 -1.74 -19.39
CA ILE A 132 3.49 -1.01 -18.12
C ILE A 132 2.23 -0.16 -18.03
N ASP A 133 1.90 0.60 -19.09
CA ASP A 133 0.71 1.44 -19.15
C ASP A 133 -0.57 0.64 -18.85
N ARG A 134 -0.70 -0.56 -19.46
CA ARG A 134 -1.83 -1.45 -19.20
C ARG A 134 -1.92 -1.91 -17.76
N VAL A 135 -0.78 -2.26 -17.14
CA VAL A 135 -0.76 -2.68 -15.74
C VAL A 135 -1.09 -1.51 -14.82
N VAL A 136 -0.57 -0.31 -15.09
CA VAL A 136 -0.86 0.91 -14.34
C VAL A 136 -2.36 1.21 -14.38
N GLU A 137 -2.98 1.21 -15.56
CA GLU A 137 -4.42 1.41 -15.75
C GLU A 137 -5.24 0.35 -15.02
N GLN A 138 -4.88 -0.93 -15.17
CA GLN A 138 -5.54 -2.07 -14.54
C GLN A 138 -5.60 -1.97 -13.02
N TYR A 139 -4.59 -1.36 -12.40
CA TYR A 139 -4.54 -1.13 -10.95
C TYR A 139 -5.09 0.24 -10.53
N GLY A 140 -5.67 1.01 -11.46
CA GLY A 140 -6.18 2.35 -11.18
C GLY A 140 -5.09 3.30 -10.68
N ALA A 141 -3.84 3.05 -11.10
CA ALA A 141 -2.70 3.92 -10.87
C ALA A 141 -2.55 4.93 -12.02
N ASN A 142 -1.67 5.89 -11.83
CA ASN A 142 -1.29 6.84 -12.87
C ASN A 142 0.17 7.25 -12.71
N TYR A 143 0.75 7.77 -13.76
CA TYR A 143 2.03 8.46 -13.73
C TYR A 143 2.12 9.49 -14.85
N GLU A 144 2.97 10.49 -14.66
CA GLU A 144 3.21 11.57 -15.60
C GLU A 144 4.69 11.94 -15.62
N ILE A 145 5.27 12.04 -16.82
CA ILE A 145 6.67 12.41 -17.00
C ILE A 145 6.77 13.92 -17.14
N GLU A 146 7.49 14.56 -16.23
CA GLU A 146 7.76 15.99 -16.24
C GLU A 146 9.22 16.28 -16.56
N LYS A 147 9.47 17.08 -17.60
CA LYS A 147 10.81 17.52 -17.95
C LYS A 147 11.40 18.35 -16.82
N SER A 148 12.69 18.19 -16.60
CA SER A 148 13.45 18.89 -15.58
C SER A 148 14.80 19.37 -16.16
N ASP A 149 15.23 20.56 -15.76
CA ASP A 149 16.55 21.10 -16.08
C ASP A 149 17.67 20.44 -15.24
N SER A 150 17.32 19.49 -14.37
CA SER A 150 18.30 18.71 -13.62
C SER A 150 19.09 17.77 -14.53
N ALA A 151 20.25 17.31 -14.07
CA ALA A 151 21.06 16.30 -14.77
C ALA A 151 20.31 14.99 -15.05
N MET A 152 19.15 14.76 -14.41
CA MET A 152 18.28 13.59 -14.63
C MET A 152 17.34 13.75 -15.83
N GLY A 153 17.23 14.97 -16.42
CA GLY A 153 16.42 15.28 -17.59
C GLY A 153 14.92 15.28 -17.38
N TYR A 154 14.40 14.42 -16.51
CA TYR A 154 12.98 14.37 -16.13
C TYR A 154 12.78 13.68 -14.79
N HIS A 155 11.65 13.97 -14.16
CA HIS A 155 11.11 13.23 -13.02
C HIS A 155 9.71 12.68 -13.38
N ILE A 156 9.23 11.74 -12.58
CA ILE A 156 7.93 11.10 -12.81
C ILE A 156 7.08 11.27 -11.56
N ASN A 157 5.97 11.99 -11.71
CA ASN A 157 4.89 11.99 -10.73
C ASN A 157 4.11 10.70 -10.90
N HIS A 158 3.91 9.93 -9.83
CA HIS A 158 3.24 8.65 -9.90
C HIS A 158 2.39 8.38 -8.67
N SER A 159 1.41 7.49 -8.82
CA SER A 159 0.63 6.97 -7.70
C SER A 159 1.52 6.28 -6.69
N THR A 160 1.36 6.63 -5.40
CA THR A 160 2.20 6.15 -4.30
C THR A 160 1.47 5.14 -3.41
N TYR A 161 0.48 4.44 -3.96
CA TYR A 161 -0.24 3.40 -3.24
C TYR A 161 0.54 2.10 -3.18
N LEU A 162 0.44 1.42 -2.02
CA LEU A 162 0.82 0.03 -1.84
C LEU A 162 -0.44 -0.82 -1.91
N TYR A 163 -0.49 -1.77 -2.83
CA TYR A 163 -1.60 -2.69 -3.01
C TYR A 163 -1.35 -3.98 -2.26
N LEU A 164 -2.29 -4.40 -1.43
CA LEU A 164 -2.31 -5.69 -0.75
C LEU A 164 -3.15 -6.66 -1.57
N ILE A 165 -2.50 -7.69 -2.10
CA ILE A 165 -3.10 -8.72 -2.94
C ILE A 165 -3.03 -10.04 -2.16
N ASP A 166 -4.14 -10.74 -2.06
CA ASP A 166 -4.21 -12.00 -1.34
C ASP A 166 -3.66 -13.20 -2.12
N GLN A 167 -3.67 -14.37 -1.51
CA GLN A 167 -3.17 -15.61 -2.12
C GLN A 167 -3.97 -16.05 -3.36
N SER A 168 -5.21 -15.57 -3.52
CA SER A 168 -6.03 -15.79 -4.72
C SER A 168 -5.73 -14.77 -5.83
N GLY A 169 -4.94 -13.72 -5.53
CA GLY A 169 -4.55 -12.64 -6.43
C GLY A 169 -5.59 -11.53 -6.55
N GLU A 170 -6.47 -11.41 -5.59
CA GLU A 170 -7.42 -10.31 -5.49
C GLU A 170 -6.83 -9.16 -4.67
N VAL A 171 -7.03 -7.93 -5.13
CA VAL A 171 -6.67 -6.72 -4.36
C VAL A 171 -7.64 -6.58 -3.20
N LYS A 172 -7.13 -6.62 -1.98
CA LYS A 172 -7.91 -6.51 -0.74
C LYS A 172 -7.89 -5.11 -0.16
N SER A 173 -6.78 -4.40 -0.32
CA SER A 173 -6.62 -3.05 0.23
C SER A 173 -5.58 -2.25 -0.55
N ARG A 174 -5.68 -0.93 -0.42
CA ARG A 174 -4.66 0.03 -0.85
C ARG A 174 -4.23 0.86 0.35
N PHE A 175 -2.93 1.05 0.52
CA PHE A 175 -2.36 1.91 1.54
C PHE A 175 -1.69 3.11 0.88
N LYS A 176 -1.83 4.28 1.50
CA LYS A 176 -1.10 5.48 1.11
C LYS A 176 0.37 5.35 1.54
N HIS A 177 1.27 6.03 0.85
CA HIS A 177 2.68 6.08 1.28
C HIS A 177 2.86 6.69 2.69
N THR A 178 1.87 7.44 3.19
CA THR A 178 1.86 8.01 4.55
C THR A 178 1.39 7.01 5.62
N ASP A 179 0.75 5.90 5.25
CA ASP A 179 0.24 4.93 6.21
C ASP A 179 1.38 4.25 6.97
N ARG A 180 1.13 3.93 8.24
CA ARG A 180 2.13 3.37 9.13
C ARG A 180 2.41 1.90 8.83
N PRO A 181 3.65 1.42 9.04
CA PRO A 181 4.02 0.01 8.81
C PRO A 181 3.21 -1.00 9.62
N ASP A 182 2.81 -0.65 10.85
CA ASP A 182 2.03 -1.52 11.72
C ASP A 182 0.59 -1.73 11.21
N VAL A 183 -0.01 -0.72 10.56
CA VAL A 183 -1.31 -0.83 9.89
C VAL A 183 -1.24 -1.83 8.74
N ILE A 184 -0.20 -1.71 7.91
CA ILE A 184 0.04 -2.64 6.79
C ILE A 184 0.28 -4.05 7.32
N ALA A 185 1.15 -4.22 8.34
CA ALA A 185 1.43 -5.52 8.93
C ALA A 185 0.17 -6.17 9.52
N SER A 186 -0.71 -5.39 10.15
CA SER A 186 -1.98 -5.88 10.71
C SER A 186 -2.92 -6.39 9.62
N ALA A 187 -3.05 -5.68 8.50
CA ALA A 187 -3.86 -6.11 7.37
C ALA A 187 -3.29 -7.38 6.71
N VAL A 188 -1.97 -7.46 6.55
CA VAL A 188 -1.30 -8.67 6.04
C VAL A 188 -1.57 -9.86 6.95
N LYS A 189 -1.49 -9.71 8.28
CA LYS A 189 -1.76 -10.79 9.25
C LYS A 189 -3.17 -11.36 9.14
N GLN A 190 -4.16 -10.55 8.76
CA GLN A 190 -5.53 -11.02 8.55
C GLN A 190 -5.67 -11.97 7.35
N LEU A 191 -4.72 -11.94 6.40
CA LEU A 191 -4.69 -12.81 5.23
C LEU A 191 -3.82 -14.07 5.43
N ILE A 192 -2.96 -14.09 6.43
CA ILE A 192 -2.11 -15.25 6.75
C ILE A 192 -2.99 -16.32 7.42
N LYS A 193 -2.94 -17.52 6.88
CA LYS A 193 -3.69 -18.70 7.37
C LYS A 193 -2.79 -19.58 8.20
#